data_1a9abc0ffc199bbebd4770b1d34d2941
#
_entry.id   1a9abc0ffc199bbebd4770b1d34d2941
#
_cell.length_a   1.000
_cell.length_b   1.000
_cell.length_c   1.000
_cell.angle_alpha   90.00
_cell.angle_beta   90.00
_cell.angle_gamma   90.00
#
_symmetry.space_group_name_H-M   'P 1'
#
loop_
_entity.id
_entity.type
_entity.pdbx_description
1 polymer ?
#
loop_
_entity_poly.entity_id
_entity_poly.type
_entity_poly.pdbx_seq_one_letter_code
_entity_poly.pdbx_strand_id
1 'polypeptide(L)'
;MHAVLRERLAAVGLSLPEVVAPVGAYVPAVQIGNLIYSSGQLPMVNGALAMTGKVGAGITPEQAKELAQVCALNALAAIGTLCNLDDVAQIVKVTGFVASAPGFTGQPTVVNGASELFGALFGDAGKHARSAVGVAELPLGAPVEVEVIVALR
;
A
#
# COMPACT_ATOMS: atom_id res chain seq x y z
N MET A 1 -5.58 12.32 -15.90
CA MET A 1 -6.21 11.22 -15.17
C MET A 1 -5.93 11.32 -13.68
N HIS A 2 -6.82 10.88 -12.85
CA HIS A 2 -6.68 10.94 -11.38
C HIS A 2 -6.61 12.38 -10.84
N ALA A 3 -7.26 13.34 -11.46
CA ALA A 3 -7.09 14.75 -11.15
C ALA A 3 -7.47 15.08 -9.69
N VAL A 4 -8.61 14.59 -9.21
CA VAL A 4 -9.06 14.83 -7.84
C VAL A 4 -8.13 14.15 -6.84
N LEU A 5 -7.72 12.91 -7.11
CA LEU A 5 -6.80 12.18 -6.24
C LEU A 5 -5.44 12.89 -6.16
N ARG A 6 -4.93 13.37 -7.30
CA ARG A 6 -3.66 14.11 -7.32
C ARG A 6 -3.72 15.40 -6.50
N GLU A 7 -4.84 16.11 -6.52
CA GLU A 7 -5.03 17.29 -5.67
C GLU A 7 -5.05 16.92 -4.19
N ARG A 8 -5.74 15.83 -3.83
CA ARG A 8 -5.79 15.35 -2.45
C ARG A 8 -4.43 14.89 -1.94
N LEU A 9 -3.66 14.21 -2.80
CA LEU A 9 -2.27 13.82 -2.47
C LEU A 9 -1.41 15.07 -2.24
N ALA A 10 -1.48 16.05 -3.15
CA ALA A 10 -0.71 17.29 -3.02
C ALA A 10 -1.04 18.04 -1.73
N ALA A 11 -2.31 18.02 -1.30
CA ALA A 11 -2.74 18.67 -0.05
C ALA A 11 -2.09 18.06 1.20
N VAL A 12 -1.64 16.80 1.15
CA VAL A 12 -0.92 16.14 2.24
C VAL A 12 0.58 15.97 1.93
N GLY A 13 1.09 16.70 0.93
CA GLY A 13 2.51 16.71 0.59
C GLY A 13 3.01 15.48 -0.16
N LEU A 14 2.11 14.74 -0.82
CA LEU A 14 2.42 13.51 -1.53
C LEU A 14 2.11 13.62 -3.03
N SER A 15 2.63 12.67 -3.80
CA SER A 15 2.32 12.52 -5.22
C SER A 15 2.18 11.05 -5.58
N LEU A 16 1.42 10.78 -6.64
CA LEU A 16 1.25 9.41 -7.14
C LEU A 16 2.56 8.98 -7.82
N PRO A 17 3.17 7.87 -7.37
CA PRO A 17 4.44 7.42 -7.94
C PRO A 17 4.26 6.75 -9.30
N GLU A 18 5.36 6.53 -10.00
CA GLU A 18 5.42 5.63 -11.15
C GLU A 18 5.05 4.20 -10.70
N VAL A 19 4.45 3.44 -11.61
CA VAL A 19 4.09 2.05 -11.33
C VAL A 19 5.37 1.22 -11.14
N VAL A 20 5.41 0.46 -10.05
CA VAL A 20 6.53 -0.44 -9.77
C VAL A 20 6.48 -1.63 -10.71
N ALA A 21 7.60 -1.93 -11.40
CA ALA A 21 7.70 -3.08 -12.27
C ALA A 21 7.56 -4.38 -11.44
N PRO A 22 6.74 -5.36 -11.90
CA PRO A 22 6.64 -6.64 -11.22
C PRO A 22 7.97 -7.39 -11.16
N VAL A 23 8.25 -8.02 -10.03
CA VAL A 23 9.48 -8.83 -9.82
C VAL A 23 9.25 -10.31 -10.15
N GLY A 24 8.31 -10.62 -11.03
CA GLY A 24 7.97 -11.98 -11.41
C GLY A 24 6.99 -12.04 -12.57
N ALA A 25 6.47 -13.24 -12.84
CA ALA A 25 5.55 -13.50 -13.93
C ALA A 25 4.09 -13.14 -13.55
N TYR A 26 3.84 -11.86 -13.23
CA TYR A 26 2.52 -11.36 -12.87
C TYR A 26 2.36 -9.90 -13.31
N VAL A 27 1.17 -9.35 -13.14
CA VAL A 27 0.81 -7.96 -13.49
C VAL A 27 0.58 -7.14 -12.22
N PRO A 28 0.70 -5.80 -12.27
CA PRO A 28 0.51 -4.96 -11.09
C PRO A 28 -0.90 -4.99 -10.50
N ALA A 29 -1.92 -5.18 -11.34
CA ALA A 29 -3.31 -5.23 -10.89
C ALA A 29 -4.17 -6.00 -11.88
N VAL A 30 -5.31 -6.52 -11.39
CA VAL A 30 -6.29 -7.28 -12.18
C VAL A 30 -7.68 -6.73 -11.88
N GLN A 31 -8.50 -6.57 -12.93
CA GLN A 31 -9.88 -6.14 -12.79
C GLN A 31 -10.85 -7.28 -13.07
N ILE A 32 -11.81 -7.47 -12.17
CA ILE A 32 -12.94 -8.38 -12.32
C ILE A 32 -14.22 -7.60 -12.00
N GLY A 33 -15.06 -7.39 -13.05
CA GLY A 33 -16.25 -6.55 -12.88
C GLY A 33 -15.85 -5.14 -12.45
N ASN A 34 -16.42 -4.66 -11.35
CA ASN A 34 -16.07 -3.36 -10.77
C ASN A 34 -15.01 -3.45 -9.67
N LEU A 35 -14.38 -4.61 -9.44
CA LEU A 35 -13.35 -4.79 -8.45
C LEU A 35 -11.97 -4.81 -9.11
N ILE A 36 -11.02 -4.12 -8.50
CA ILE A 36 -9.62 -4.16 -8.90
C ILE A 36 -8.79 -4.64 -7.72
N TYR A 37 -7.94 -5.63 -7.98
CA TYR A 37 -7.02 -6.25 -7.03
C TYR A 37 -5.61 -5.81 -7.38
N SER A 38 -4.91 -5.16 -6.47
CA SER A 38 -3.48 -4.91 -6.67
C SER A 38 -2.67 -6.16 -6.31
N SER A 39 -1.54 -6.34 -7.00
CA SER A 39 -0.48 -7.19 -6.49
C SER A 39 0.10 -6.58 -5.21
N GLY A 40 0.73 -7.39 -4.36
CA GLY A 40 1.43 -6.90 -3.17
C GLY A 40 2.51 -5.89 -3.56
N GLN A 41 2.53 -4.77 -2.86
CA GLN A 41 3.48 -3.69 -3.12
C GLN A 41 4.49 -3.58 -1.98
N LEU A 42 5.76 -3.56 -2.36
CA LEU A 42 6.87 -3.28 -1.46
C LEU A 42 7.10 -1.77 -1.37
N PRO A 43 7.84 -1.27 -0.35
CA PRO A 43 8.10 0.16 -0.22
C PRO A 43 9.20 0.64 -1.17
N MET A 44 8.97 0.48 -2.47
CA MET A 44 9.88 0.90 -3.52
C MET A 44 9.80 2.41 -3.76
N VAL A 45 10.95 3.05 -3.84
CA VAL A 45 11.08 4.45 -4.20
C VAL A 45 12.14 4.54 -5.30
N ASN A 46 11.78 5.08 -6.46
CA ASN A 46 12.67 5.21 -7.61
C ASN A 46 13.37 3.89 -8.00
N GLY A 47 12.64 2.78 -7.95
CA GLY A 47 13.13 1.47 -8.39
C GLY A 47 13.94 0.70 -7.36
N ALA A 48 14.08 1.18 -6.13
CA ALA A 48 14.80 0.51 -5.06
C ALA A 48 14.01 0.52 -3.76
N LEU A 49 14.25 -0.47 -2.89
CA LEU A 49 13.69 -0.46 -1.55
C LEU A 49 14.24 0.72 -0.76
N ALA A 50 13.34 1.47 -0.12
CA ALA A 50 13.72 2.59 0.74
C ALA A 50 14.52 2.13 1.96
N MET A 51 14.15 0.99 2.55
CA MET A 51 14.83 0.35 3.67
C MET A 51 14.65 -1.16 3.60
N THR A 52 15.56 -1.90 4.22
CA THR A 52 15.49 -3.36 4.39
C THR A 52 15.66 -3.74 5.85
N GLY A 53 15.09 -4.86 6.26
CA GLY A 53 15.20 -5.38 7.62
C GLY A 53 13.87 -5.75 8.23
N LYS A 54 13.91 -6.21 9.47
CA LYS A 54 12.72 -6.62 10.22
C LYS A 54 12.29 -5.56 11.20
N VAL A 55 10.99 -5.37 11.32
CA VAL A 55 10.38 -4.44 12.27
C VAL A 55 10.50 -5.01 13.68
N GLY A 56 10.99 -4.18 14.58
CA GLY A 56 11.31 -4.60 15.95
C GLY A 56 12.77 -5.01 16.13
N ALA A 57 13.57 -5.02 15.07
CA ALA A 57 15.02 -5.22 15.11
C ALA A 57 15.72 -4.06 14.41
N GLY A 58 16.06 -4.18 13.12
CA GLY A 58 16.74 -3.11 12.38
C GLY A 58 15.83 -1.96 11.93
N ILE A 59 14.51 -2.18 11.90
CA ILE A 59 13.50 -1.18 11.49
C ILE A 59 12.61 -0.87 12.69
N THR A 60 12.39 0.42 12.97
CA THR A 60 11.46 0.83 14.01
C THR A 60 10.00 0.74 13.51
N PRO A 61 9.02 0.58 14.41
CA PRO A 61 7.61 0.63 14.01
C PRO A 61 7.23 1.94 13.31
N GLU A 62 7.80 3.07 13.71
CA GLU A 62 7.57 4.37 13.12
C GLU A 62 8.08 4.44 11.68
N GLN A 63 9.29 3.94 11.45
CA GLN A 63 9.87 3.84 10.10
C GLN A 63 9.00 2.92 9.21
N ALA A 64 8.60 1.77 9.74
CA ALA A 64 7.77 0.82 9.00
C ALA A 64 6.40 1.39 8.66
N LYS A 65 5.82 2.21 9.54
CA LYS A 65 4.55 2.91 9.28
C LYS A 65 4.68 3.86 8.09
N GLU A 66 5.75 4.64 8.01
CA GLU A 66 6.03 5.50 6.85
C GLU A 66 6.21 4.68 5.56
N LEU A 67 6.86 3.52 5.66
CA LEU A 67 7.05 2.62 4.53
C LEU A 67 5.74 1.95 4.09
N ALA A 68 4.82 1.67 5.01
CA ALA A 68 3.48 1.20 4.67
C ALA A 68 2.70 2.23 3.85
N GLN A 69 2.88 3.52 4.11
CA GLN A 69 2.33 4.60 3.28
C GLN A 69 2.91 4.55 1.86
N VAL A 70 4.20 4.32 1.71
CA VAL A 70 4.84 4.16 0.39
C VAL A 70 4.25 2.97 -0.36
N CYS A 71 4.06 1.83 0.33
CA CYS A 71 3.40 0.66 -0.25
C CYS A 71 1.98 1.00 -0.75
N ALA A 72 1.22 1.75 0.04
CA ALA A 72 -0.14 2.16 -0.33
C ALA A 72 -0.15 3.07 -1.56
N LEU A 73 0.78 4.00 -1.67
CA LEU A 73 0.95 4.83 -2.86
C LEU A 73 1.27 3.98 -4.09
N ASN A 74 2.16 3.01 -3.95
CA ASN A 74 2.50 2.08 -5.03
C ASN A 74 1.29 1.23 -5.44
N ALA A 75 0.45 0.82 -4.47
CA ALA A 75 -0.78 0.10 -4.76
C ALA A 75 -1.79 0.96 -5.55
N LEU A 76 -1.95 2.22 -5.18
CA LEU A 76 -2.80 3.16 -5.93
C LEU A 76 -2.27 3.37 -7.36
N ALA A 77 -0.96 3.50 -7.53
CA ALA A 77 -0.36 3.61 -8.86
C ALA A 77 -0.65 2.36 -9.71
N ALA A 78 -0.52 1.17 -9.13
CA ALA A 78 -0.84 -0.09 -9.80
C ALA A 78 -2.31 -0.16 -10.22
N ILE A 79 -3.23 0.17 -9.31
CA ILE A 79 -4.68 0.20 -9.58
C ILE A 79 -5.00 1.23 -10.67
N GLY A 80 -4.34 2.38 -10.63
CA GLY A 80 -4.52 3.47 -11.61
C GLY A 80 -4.10 3.12 -13.03
N THR A 81 -3.43 1.99 -13.26
CA THR A 81 -3.17 1.51 -14.63
C THR A 81 -4.42 0.98 -15.32
N LEU A 82 -5.45 0.60 -14.54
CA LEU A 82 -6.67 -0.04 -15.05
C LEU A 82 -7.90 0.87 -14.96
N CYS A 83 -7.84 1.96 -14.22
CA CYS A 83 -8.99 2.86 -14.02
C CYS A 83 -8.55 4.29 -13.77
N ASN A 84 -9.51 5.22 -13.81
CA ASN A 84 -9.34 6.52 -13.20
C ASN A 84 -9.59 6.36 -11.68
N LEU A 85 -8.59 6.68 -10.86
CA LEU A 85 -8.70 6.56 -9.40
C LEU A 85 -9.78 7.46 -8.80
N ASP A 86 -10.21 8.51 -9.53
CA ASP A 86 -11.34 9.34 -9.13
C ASP A 86 -12.68 8.59 -9.17
N ASP A 87 -12.73 7.44 -9.85
CA ASP A 87 -13.91 6.58 -9.95
C ASP A 87 -13.97 5.51 -8.85
N VAL A 88 -13.02 5.48 -7.94
CA VAL A 88 -13.05 4.56 -6.80
C VAL A 88 -14.22 4.91 -5.89
N ALA A 89 -15.14 3.96 -5.74
CA ALA A 89 -16.29 4.09 -4.86
C ALA A 89 -15.97 3.66 -3.42
N GLN A 90 -15.05 2.71 -3.26
CA GLN A 90 -14.74 2.13 -1.95
C GLN A 90 -13.36 1.46 -1.98
N ILE A 91 -12.57 1.72 -0.95
CA ILE A 91 -11.46 0.83 -0.58
C ILE A 91 -12.09 -0.35 0.15
N VAL A 92 -11.96 -1.54 -0.40
CA VAL A 92 -12.68 -2.73 0.08
C VAL A 92 -11.90 -3.47 1.14
N LYS A 93 -10.65 -3.83 0.82
CA LYS A 93 -9.79 -4.63 1.69
C LYS A 93 -8.35 -4.17 1.57
N VAL A 94 -7.71 -4.03 2.70
CA VAL A 94 -6.26 -3.82 2.80
C VAL A 94 -5.66 -4.98 3.57
N THR A 95 -4.65 -5.61 3.01
CA THR A 95 -3.86 -6.63 3.70
C THR A 95 -2.43 -6.14 3.80
N GLY A 96 -1.95 -6.00 5.02
CA GLY A 96 -0.58 -5.61 5.31
C GLY A 96 0.20 -6.77 5.91
N PHE A 97 1.40 -7.00 5.37
CA PHE A 97 2.35 -8.01 5.81
C PHE A 97 3.57 -7.30 6.36
N VAL A 98 3.95 -7.62 7.58
CA VAL A 98 5.07 -6.98 8.28
C VAL A 98 6.13 -8.02 8.59
N ALA A 99 7.33 -7.88 8.00
CA ALA A 99 8.47 -8.71 8.35
C ALA A 99 8.84 -8.40 9.80
N SER A 100 8.53 -9.33 10.70
CA SER A 100 8.52 -9.09 12.13
C SER A 100 9.65 -9.82 12.84
N ALA A 101 10.39 -9.09 13.67
CA ALA A 101 11.32 -9.69 14.61
C ALA A 101 10.54 -10.56 15.61
N PRO A 102 11.17 -11.60 16.20
CA PRO A 102 10.51 -12.42 17.20
C PRO A 102 9.91 -11.55 18.33
N GLY A 103 8.63 -11.78 18.64
CA GLY A 103 7.92 -11.05 19.68
C GLY A 103 7.32 -9.71 19.28
N PHE A 104 7.59 -9.21 18.08
CA PHE A 104 6.94 -8.00 17.61
C PHE A 104 5.48 -8.27 17.23
N THR A 105 4.56 -7.55 17.84
CA THR A 105 3.11 -7.72 17.64
C THR A 105 2.40 -6.41 17.26
N GLY A 106 3.16 -5.37 16.92
CA GLY A 106 2.63 -4.06 16.55
C GLY A 106 2.26 -3.89 15.08
N GLN A 107 1.97 -4.99 14.35
CA GLN A 107 1.62 -4.94 12.94
C GLN A 107 0.45 -3.99 12.64
N PRO A 108 -0.61 -3.88 13.47
CA PRO A 108 -1.68 -2.93 13.21
C PRO A 108 -1.20 -1.47 13.15
N THR A 109 -0.30 -1.06 14.02
CA THR A 109 0.26 0.29 14.01
C THR A 109 1.05 0.57 12.73
N VAL A 110 1.83 -0.40 12.29
CA VAL A 110 2.60 -0.28 11.04
C VAL A 110 1.66 -0.11 9.84
N VAL A 111 0.67 -0.98 9.72
CA VAL A 111 -0.26 -0.96 8.57
C VAL A 111 -1.18 0.27 8.59
N ASN A 112 -1.33 0.93 9.73
CA ASN A 112 -2.02 2.22 9.81
C ASN A 112 -1.42 3.28 8.88
N GLY A 113 -0.15 3.17 8.50
CA GLY A 113 0.44 4.04 7.48
C GLY A 113 -0.30 4.00 6.15
N ALA A 114 -0.79 2.82 5.75
CA ALA A 114 -1.64 2.65 4.58
C ALA A 114 -3.08 3.08 4.87
N SER A 115 -3.66 2.61 5.97
CA SER A 115 -5.07 2.87 6.32
C SER A 115 -5.35 4.36 6.51
N GLU A 116 -4.47 5.08 7.17
CA GLU A 116 -4.61 6.52 7.39
C GLU A 116 -4.51 7.30 6.07
N LEU A 117 -3.64 6.88 5.15
CA LEU A 117 -3.57 7.49 3.83
C LEU A 117 -4.90 7.33 3.08
N PHE A 118 -5.46 6.13 3.06
CA PHE A 118 -6.74 5.89 2.39
C PHE A 118 -7.87 6.71 3.00
N GLY A 119 -7.88 6.86 4.32
CA GLY A 119 -8.83 7.75 5.00
C GLY A 119 -8.69 9.21 4.59
N ALA A 120 -7.45 9.69 4.49
CA ALA A 120 -7.17 11.07 4.07
C ALA A 120 -7.57 11.32 2.62
N LEU A 121 -7.38 10.34 1.73
CA LEU A 121 -7.64 10.50 0.30
C LEU A 121 -9.10 10.26 -0.10
N PHE A 122 -9.80 9.33 0.56
CA PHE A 122 -11.13 8.87 0.14
C PHE A 122 -12.22 9.14 1.17
N GLY A 123 -11.88 9.67 2.36
CA GLY A 123 -12.87 9.92 3.41
C GLY A 123 -13.60 8.64 3.82
N ASP A 124 -14.93 8.65 3.87
CA ASP A 124 -15.73 7.47 4.23
C ASP A 124 -15.51 6.29 3.27
N ALA A 125 -15.28 6.55 1.99
CA ALA A 125 -14.96 5.52 1.01
C ALA A 125 -13.59 4.87 1.27
N GLY A 126 -12.75 5.46 2.10
CA GLY A 126 -11.47 4.91 2.52
C GLY A 126 -11.56 3.92 3.68
N LYS A 127 -12.71 3.82 4.35
CA LYS A 127 -12.93 2.85 5.44
C LYS A 127 -13.05 1.45 4.85
N HIS A 128 -12.14 0.57 5.23
CA HIS A 128 -11.94 -0.73 4.61
C HIS A 128 -11.89 -1.85 5.64
N ALA A 129 -12.13 -3.09 5.21
CA ALA A 129 -11.79 -4.27 5.97
C ALA A 129 -10.28 -4.50 5.91
N ARG A 130 -9.68 -5.07 6.95
CA ARG A 130 -8.23 -5.18 7.03
C ARG A 130 -7.75 -6.44 7.73
N SER A 131 -6.63 -6.99 7.25
CA SER A 131 -5.75 -7.86 8.03
C SER A 131 -4.36 -7.24 8.09
N ALA A 132 -3.75 -7.24 9.26
CA ALA A 132 -2.38 -6.80 9.49
C ALA A 132 -1.66 -7.90 10.24
N VAL A 133 -0.74 -8.57 9.57
CA VAL A 133 -0.12 -9.81 10.06
C VAL A 133 1.39 -9.76 9.99
N GLY A 134 2.04 -10.49 10.88
CA GLY A 134 3.47 -10.69 10.86
C GLY A 134 3.86 -11.86 9.98
N VAL A 135 4.96 -11.70 9.25
CA VAL A 135 5.59 -12.75 8.46
C VAL A 135 7.07 -12.84 8.83
N ALA A 136 7.67 -14.00 8.58
CA ALA A 136 9.08 -14.22 8.90
C ALA A 136 9.99 -13.39 7.99
N GLU A 137 9.70 -13.37 6.69
CA GLU A 137 10.49 -12.69 5.67
C GLU A 137 9.55 -12.13 4.60
N LEU A 138 10.02 -11.08 3.91
CA LEU A 138 9.39 -10.56 2.71
C LEU A 138 10.40 -10.51 1.55
N PRO A 139 9.93 -10.48 0.30
CA PRO A 139 10.84 -10.42 -0.85
C PRO A 139 11.83 -9.27 -0.73
N LEU A 140 13.06 -9.52 -1.14
CA LEU A 140 14.15 -8.55 -1.18
C LEU A 140 14.54 -7.98 0.20
N GLY A 141 14.06 -8.58 1.28
CA GLY A 141 14.28 -8.06 2.64
C GLY A 141 13.41 -6.86 3.00
N ALA A 142 12.30 -6.66 2.29
CA ALA A 142 11.37 -5.57 2.59
C ALA A 142 10.79 -5.70 4.00
N PRO A 143 10.60 -4.59 4.73
CA PRO A 143 10.04 -4.63 6.08
C PRO A 143 8.50 -4.72 6.08
N VAL A 144 7.86 -4.30 5.00
CA VAL A 144 6.39 -4.28 4.90
C VAL A 144 5.96 -4.49 3.45
N GLU A 145 4.79 -5.06 3.27
CA GLU A 145 4.12 -5.25 1.98
C GLU A 145 2.63 -4.99 2.15
N VAL A 146 2.00 -4.34 1.18
CA VAL A 146 0.57 -4.03 1.23
C VAL A 146 -0.09 -4.39 -0.09
N GLU A 147 -1.25 -5.05 -0.02
CA GLU A 147 -2.13 -5.28 -1.16
C GLU A 147 -3.51 -4.69 -0.89
N VAL A 148 -4.20 -4.29 -1.94
CA VAL A 148 -5.46 -3.54 -1.84
C VAL A 148 -6.47 -4.05 -2.85
N ILE A 149 -7.74 -4.12 -2.43
CA ILE A 149 -8.88 -4.34 -3.30
C ILE A 149 -9.74 -3.07 -3.27
N VAL A 150 -10.09 -2.55 -4.43
CA VAL A 150 -10.99 -1.40 -4.57
C VAL A 150 -12.21 -1.76 -5.40
N ALA A 151 -13.31 -1.04 -5.17
CA ALA A 151 -14.52 -1.11 -5.99
C ALA A 151 -14.70 0.21 -6.72
N LEU A 152 -15.08 0.13 -8.00
CA LEU A 152 -15.39 1.29 -8.83
C LEU A 152 -16.89 1.59 -8.81
N ARG A 153 -17.26 2.86 -9.12
CA ARG A 153 -18.64 3.26 -9.35
C ARG A 153 -19.23 2.56 -10.55
#